data_0276c5679118e81d0601fccda7d3ea85
#
_entry.id   0276c5679118e81d0601fccda7d3ea85
#
_cell.length_a   1.000
_cell.length_b   1.000
_cell.length_c   1.000
_cell.angle_alpha   90.00
_cell.angle_beta   90.00
_cell.angle_gamma   90.00
#
_symmetry.space_group_name_H-M   'P 1'
#
loop_
_entity.id
_entity.type
_entity.pdbx_description
1 polymer ?
#
loop_
_entity_poly.entity_id
_entity_poly.type
_entity_poly.pdbx_seq_one_letter_code
_entity_poly.pdbx_strand_id
1 'polypeptide(L)'
;MIRIGGSRAIDRTFRLREGYRIAGHSFTSATMVLLRLEATDGLAGFGCAAPFEEVTGESPAASLAALRDRLLPLAHEAASTEPFAPLLDRAAAVAPGAPAALAAFDMALHDLAARRAGVPLYRMLGAARTRIATSVTLGIEDDVEAAVARAVRWVADGYFILKLKVGEDREADVALVRRLRERLGPGVHLRADANQGYDEADAVRFLREVASCDLELLEQPVEAGDDARLRRVADATSIPIMADESLLGEADAARLAGARVVDLFNIKLMKCGGIRPGLAMARHAQAAGIGVMVGCNDESRISIAAGLHLALSAPAIDRVDLDGHLDLQDDVARGGFRVDAGWLAPLEEPGLGVSADF
;
A
#
# COMPACT_ATOMS: atom_id res chain seq x y z
N MET A 1 2.08 -30.33 -6.38
CA MET A 1 2.68 -29.50 -7.46
C MET A 1 1.56 -28.72 -8.15
N ILE A 2 1.70 -27.41 -8.31
CA ILE A 2 0.76 -26.55 -9.02
C ILE A 2 1.32 -26.30 -10.43
N ARG A 3 0.57 -26.68 -11.45
CA ARG A 3 0.88 -26.39 -12.86
C ARG A 3 -0.19 -25.45 -13.40
N ILE A 4 0.22 -24.37 -14.06
CA ILE A 4 -0.71 -23.41 -14.67
C ILE A 4 -1.25 -23.98 -15.97
N GLY A 5 -2.58 -24.10 -16.05
CA GLY A 5 -3.32 -24.56 -17.24
C GLY A 5 -4.00 -23.42 -18.00
N GLY A 6 -4.30 -22.30 -17.31
CA GLY A 6 -4.93 -21.12 -17.90
C GLY A 6 -4.51 -19.84 -17.21
N SER A 7 -4.63 -18.72 -17.92
CA SER A 7 -4.39 -17.40 -17.36
C SER A 7 -5.18 -16.33 -18.09
N ARG A 8 -5.53 -15.26 -17.38
CA ARG A 8 -6.17 -14.08 -17.94
C ARG A 8 -5.62 -12.82 -17.28
N ALA A 9 -5.20 -11.85 -18.10
CA ALA A 9 -4.82 -10.52 -17.65
C ALA A 9 -5.60 -9.49 -18.47
N ILE A 10 -6.32 -8.60 -17.77
CA ILE A 10 -7.10 -7.52 -18.40
C ILE A 10 -6.87 -6.22 -17.64
N ASP A 11 -6.84 -5.11 -18.33
CA ASP A 11 -6.92 -3.79 -17.73
C ASP A 11 -8.38 -3.38 -17.53
N ARG A 12 -8.61 -2.62 -16.46
CA ARG A 12 -9.92 -2.06 -16.17
C ARG A 12 -9.76 -0.72 -15.46
N THR A 13 -10.51 0.29 -15.93
CA THR A 13 -10.63 1.59 -15.28
C THR A 13 -11.83 1.60 -14.35
N PHE A 14 -11.60 1.93 -13.10
CA PHE A 14 -12.61 2.10 -12.07
C PHE A 14 -12.81 3.59 -11.80
N ARG A 15 -14.06 4.04 -11.74
CA ARG A 15 -14.38 5.39 -11.28
C ARG A 15 -14.26 5.46 -9.77
N LEU A 16 -13.76 6.57 -9.26
CA LEU A 16 -13.79 6.85 -7.84
C LEU A 16 -15.17 7.37 -7.45
N ARG A 17 -15.62 7.07 -6.24
CA ARG A 17 -16.88 7.56 -5.67
C ARG A 17 -16.87 9.07 -5.54
N GLU A 18 -15.76 9.60 -5.06
CA GLU A 18 -15.43 11.01 -5.00
C GLU A 18 -14.02 11.19 -5.53
N GLY A 19 -13.81 12.20 -6.38
CA GLY A 19 -12.45 12.58 -6.77
C GLY A 19 -11.74 13.21 -5.58
N TYR A 20 -10.42 13.06 -5.53
CA TYR A 20 -9.59 13.65 -4.47
C TYR A 20 -8.28 14.21 -5.02
N ARG A 21 -7.60 15.02 -4.19
CA ARG A 21 -6.30 15.62 -4.51
C ARG A 21 -5.25 15.19 -3.49
N ILE A 22 -4.04 15.06 -3.99
CA ILE A 22 -2.79 15.03 -3.22
C ILE A 22 -1.88 16.13 -3.76
N ALA A 23 -0.73 16.38 -3.16
CA ALA A 23 0.21 17.37 -3.67
C ALA A 23 0.56 17.08 -5.14
N GLY A 24 0.25 18.05 -6.01
CA GLY A 24 0.54 17.97 -7.45
C GLY A 24 -0.37 17.10 -8.31
N HIS A 25 -1.32 16.32 -7.75
CA HIS A 25 -2.15 15.38 -8.52
C HIS A 25 -3.61 15.37 -8.10
N SER A 26 -4.50 15.07 -9.07
CA SER A 26 -5.95 14.91 -8.85
C SER A 26 -6.43 13.62 -9.49
N PHE A 27 -7.29 12.88 -8.79
CA PHE A 27 -7.79 11.58 -9.22
C PHE A 27 -9.31 11.56 -9.29
N THR A 28 -9.86 10.96 -10.35
CA THR A 28 -11.30 10.70 -10.54
C THR A 28 -11.55 9.24 -10.95
N SER A 29 -10.48 8.53 -11.29
CA SER A 29 -10.50 7.12 -11.67
C SER A 29 -9.13 6.49 -11.44
N ALA A 30 -9.10 5.16 -11.30
CA ALA A 30 -7.89 4.38 -11.23
C ALA A 30 -7.94 3.24 -12.27
N THR A 31 -6.87 3.06 -13.05
CA THR A 31 -6.77 1.95 -14.00
C THR A 31 -5.85 0.87 -13.44
N MET A 32 -6.37 -0.34 -13.37
CA MET A 32 -5.66 -1.49 -12.80
C MET A 32 -5.59 -2.62 -13.81
N VAL A 33 -4.63 -3.53 -13.64
CA VAL A 33 -4.57 -4.78 -14.39
C VAL A 33 -4.92 -5.93 -13.45
N LEU A 34 -6.00 -6.63 -13.76
CA LEU A 34 -6.48 -7.77 -13.02
C LEU A 34 -5.89 -9.05 -13.60
N LEU A 35 -5.38 -9.92 -12.75
CA LEU A 35 -4.75 -11.18 -13.10
C LEU A 35 -5.49 -12.35 -12.45
N ARG A 36 -5.82 -13.37 -13.27
CA ARG A 36 -6.22 -14.70 -12.83
C ARG A 36 -5.23 -15.72 -13.37
N LEU A 37 -4.70 -16.55 -12.49
CA LEU A 37 -3.96 -17.76 -12.81
C LEU A 37 -4.82 -18.97 -12.48
N GLU A 38 -4.91 -19.95 -13.39
CA GLU A 38 -5.70 -21.16 -13.19
C GLU A 38 -4.80 -22.38 -13.26
N ALA A 39 -4.80 -23.18 -12.23
CA ALA A 39 -4.10 -24.45 -12.20
C ALA A 39 -4.84 -25.50 -13.03
N THR A 40 -4.14 -26.54 -13.50
CA THR A 40 -4.70 -27.61 -14.35
C THR A 40 -5.84 -28.40 -13.69
N ASP A 41 -6.04 -28.29 -12.40
CA ASP A 41 -7.16 -28.87 -11.65
C ASP A 41 -8.30 -27.90 -11.35
N GLY A 42 -8.27 -26.70 -11.98
CA GLY A 42 -9.32 -25.68 -11.88
C GLY A 42 -9.18 -24.73 -10.69
N LEU A 43 -8.19 -24.90 -9.80
CA LEU A 43 -7.96 -23.94 -8.73
C LEU A 43 -7.45 -22.61 -9.31
N ALA A 44 -8.06 -21.50 -8.92
CA ALA A 44 -7.67 -20.17 -9.40
C ALA A 44 -7.04 -19.33 -8.30
N GLY A 45 -6.03 -18.52 -8.66
CA GLY A 45 -5.44 -17.47 -7.82
C GLY A 45 -5.54 -16.12 -8.51
N PHE A 46 -5.67 -15.07 -7.72
CA PHE A 46 -5.92 -13.72 -8.19
C PHE A 46 -4.79 -12.76 -7.81
N GLY A 47 -4.53 -11.80 -8.70
CA GLY A 47 -3.62 -10.69 -8.47
C GLY A 47 -4.17 -9.41 -9.10
N CYS A 48 -3.66 -8.28 -8.66
CA CYS A 48 -4.02 -6.97 -9.19
C CYS A 48 -2.77 -6.09 -9.22
N ALA A 49 -2.48 -5.48 -10.37
CA ALA A 49 -1.51 -4.41 -10.53
C ALA A 49 -2.25 -3.07 -10.55
N ALA A 50 -1.94 -2.20 -9.62
CA ALA A 50 -2.44 -0.83 -9.53
C ALA A 50 -1.25 0.15 -9.54
N PRO A 51 -0.57 0.33 -10.70
CA PRO A 51 0.63 1.16 -10.80
C PRO A 51 0.30 2.62 -10.53
N PHE A 52 1.27 3.32 -9.96
CA PHE A 52 1.28 4.78 -9.86
C PHE A 52 2.48 5.27 -10.66
N GLU A 53 2.21 5.71 -11.89
CA GLU A 53 3.24 5.98 -12.91
C GLU A 53 4.21 7.07 -12.46
N GLU A 54 3.73 8.08 -11.75
CA GLU A 54 4.54 9.19 -11.24
C GLU A 54 5.58 8.74 -10.20
N VAL A 55 5.34 7.62 -9.53
CA VAL A 55 6.25 7.09 -8.49
C VAL A 55 7.18 6.02 -9.06
N THR A 56 6.64 5.09 -9.87
CA THR A 56 7.40 3.92 -10.32
C THR A 56 7.79 3.97 -11.80
N GLY A 57 7.24 4.91 -12.57
CA GLY A 57 7.38 4.96 -14.02
C GLY A 57 6.62 3.86 -14.77
N GLU A 58 5.84 3.02 -14.04
CA GLU A 58 5.05 1.94 -14.63
C GLU A 58 3.62 2.39 -14.89
N SER A 59 3.19 2.37 -16.16
CA SER A 59 1.81 2.62 -16.53
C SER A 59 0.96 1.35 -16.52
N PRO A 60 -0.39 1.43 -16.46
CA PRO A 60 -1.28 0.26 -16.58
C PRO A 60 -1.03 -0.54 -17.87
N ALA A 61 -0.75 0.13 -18.98
CA ALA A 61 -0.43 -0.52 -20.24
C ALA A 61 0.90 -1.29 -20.17
N ALA A 62 1.91 -0.73 -19.50
CA ALA A 62 3.19 -1.39 -19.27
C ALA A 62 3.03 -2.62 -18.35
N SER A 63 2.22 -2.52 -17.29
CA SER A 63 1.87 -3.66 -16.43
C SER A 63 1.21 -4.79 -17.22
N LEU A 64 0.22 -4.46 -18.08
CA LEU A 64 -0.48 -5.45 -18.90
C LEU A 64 0.47 -6.15 -19.87
N ALA A 65 1.33 -5.38 -20.54
CA ALA A 65 2.33 -5.93 -21.47
C ALA A 65 3.35 -6.83 -20.71
N ALA A 66 3.86 -6.39 -19.55
CA ALA A 66 4.77 -7.18 -18.74
C ALA A 66 4.14 -8.51 -18.30
N LEU A 67 2.88 -8.49 -17.88
CA LEU A 67 2.13 -9.72 -17.57
C LEU A 67 2.01 -10.60 -18.79
N ARG A 68 1.43 -10.12 -19.90
CA ARG A 68 1.10 -10.94 -21.08
C ARG A 68 2.31 -11.50 -21.80
N ASP A 69 3.34 -10.66 -21.98
CA ASP A 69 4.45 -10.97 -22.89
C ASP A 69 5.64 -11.63 -22.18
N ARG A 70 5.72 -11.51 -20.84
CA ARG A 70 6.88 -11.99 -20.07
C ARG A 70 6.51 -12.91 -18.91
N LEU A 71 5.56 -12.53 -18.04
CA LEU A 71 5.29 -13.26 -16.80
C LEU A 71 4.37 -14.47 -17.02
N LEU A 72 3.33 -14.34 -17.83
CA LEU A 72 2.42 -15.45 -18.11
C LEU A 72 3.10 -16.58 -18.91
N PRO A 73 3.90 -16.33 -19.98
CA PRO A 73 4.69 -17.37 -20.63
C PRO A 73 5.58 -18.10 -19.63
N LEU A 74 6.26 -17.37 -18.72
CA LEU A 74 7.10 -17.95 -17.70
C LEU A 74 6.35 -18.91 -16.76
N ALA A 75 5.10 -18.56 -16.38
CA ALA A 75 4.25 -19.39 -15.54
C ALA A 75 3.80 -20.68 -16.25
N HIS A 76 3.46 -20.57 -17.56
CA HIS A 76 3.04 -21.73 -18.36
C HIS A 76 4.19 -22.69 -18.67
N GLU A 77 5.41 -22.20 -18.85
CA GLU A 77 6.60 -23.02 -19.06
C GLU A 77 7.04 -23.78 -17.82
N ALA A 78 6.71 -23.30 -16.63
CA ALA A 78 7.10 -23.92 -15.39
C ALA A 78 6.44 -25.29 -15.23
N ALA A 79 7.23 -26.35 -15.03
CA ALA A 79 6.72 -27.69 -14.77
C ALA A 79 5.89 -27.76 -13.46
N SER A 80 6.20 -26.87 -12.52
CA SER A 80 5.47 -26.60 -11.29
C SER A 80 5.75 -25.17 -10.87
N THR A 81 4.76 -24.50 -10.32
CA THR A 81 4.95 -23.21 -9.65
C THR A 81 5.39 -23.36 -8.20
N GLU A 82 5.52 -24.60 -7.67
CA GLU A 82 5.97 -24.87 -6.31
C GLU A 82 7.32 -25.61 -6.31
N PRO A 83 8.30 -25.14 -5.52
CA PRO A 83 8.26 -23.89 -4.75
C PRO A 83 8.27 -22.67 -5.68
N PHE A 84 7.43 -21.67 -5.41
CA PHE A 84 7.28 -20.53 -6.33
C PHE A 84 8.41 -19.47 -6.20
N ALA A 85 9.25 -19.54 -5.16
CA ALA A 85 10.35 -18.60 -4.99
C ALA A 85 11.31 -18.52 -6.20
N PRO A 86 11.79 -19.64 -6.79
CA PRO A 86 12.62 -19.57 -8.00
C PRO A 86 11.89 -18.99 -9.21
N LEU A 87 10.57 -19.18 -9.30
CA LEU A 87 9.76 -18.59 -10.37
C LEU A 87 9.66 -17.08 -10.21
N LEU A 88 9.51 -16.58 -8.98
CA LEU A 88 9.52 -15.14 -8.67
C LEU A 88 10.88 -14.50 -8.95
N ASP A 89 11.99 -15.19 -8.68
CA ASP A 89 13.33 -14.69 -9.02
C ASP A 89 13.49 -14.53 -10.54
N ARG A 90 13.02 -15.51 -11.32
CA ARG A 90 13.00 -15.42 -12.79
C ARG A 90 12.05 -14.31 -13.27
N ALA A 91 10.90 -14.17 -12.65
CA ALA A 91 9.93 -13.11 -12.97
C ALA A 91 10.56 -11.72 -12.81
N ALA A 92 11.22 -11.47 -11.68
CA ALA A 92 11.93 -10.20 -11.46
C ALA A 92 13.02 -9.93 -12.51
N ALA A 93 13.74 -10.98 -12.95
CA ALA A 93 14.77 -10.86 -13.97
C ALA A 93 14.23 -10.55 -15.37
N VAL A 94 13.05 -11.09 -15.75
CA VAL A 94 12.47 -10.86 -17.08
C VAL A 94 11.59 -9.63 -17.18
N ALA A 95 11.13 -9.07 -16.06
CA ALA A 95 10.27 -7.90 -16.00
C ALA A 95 10.85 -6.78 -15.10
N PRO A 96 12.14 -6.37 -15.28
CA PRO A 96 12.70 -5.27 -14.52
C PRO A 96 11.92 -3.99 -14.84
N GLY A 97 11.68 -3.14 -13.82
CA GLY A 97 10.93 -1.89 -13.98
C GLY A 97 9.41 -2.06 -14.15
N ALA A 98 8.85 -3.24 -13.81
CA ALA A 98 7.42 -3.49 -13.78
C ALA A 98 6.96 -4.00 -12.40
N PRO A 99 7.17 -3.22 -11.32
CA PRO A 99 6.90 -3.68 -9.96
C PRO A 99 5.41 -3.99 -9.71
N ALA A 100 4.47 -3.25 -10.28
CA ALA A 100 3.06 -3.53 -10.11
C ALA A 100 2.64 -4.83 -10.82
N ALA A 101 3.17 -5.09 -12.03
CA ALA A 101 2.95 -6.36 -12.72
C ALA A 101 3.55 -7.55 -11.94
N LEU A 102 4.74 -7.37 -11.38
CA LEU A 102 5.38 -8.36 -10.50
C LEU A 102 4.54 -8.59 -9.25
N ALA A 103 3.98 -7.53 -8.65
CA ALA A 103 3.10 -7.64 -7.49
C ALA A 103 1.84 -8.45 -7.81
N ALA A 104 1.17 -8.19 -8.93
CA ALA A 104 0.03 -8.98 -9.36
C ALA A 104 0.38 -10.47 -9.54
N PHE A 105 1.53 -10.75 -10.15
CA PHE A 105 2.01 -12.12 -10.37
C PHE A 105 2.36 -12.83 -9.06
N ASP A 106 3.07 -12.15 -8.16
CA ASP A 106 3.42 -12.63 -6.82
C ASP A 106 2.16 -12.95 -6.00
N MET A 107 1.18 -12.02 -5.97
CA MET A 107 -0.10 -12.22 -5.28
C MET A 107 -0.84 -13.46 -5.79
N ALA A 108 -0.96 -13.60 -7.12
CA ALA A 108 -1.70 -14.73 -7.71
C ALA A 108 -1.06 -16.08 -7.38
N LEU A 109 0.27 -16.15 -7.35
CA LEU A 109 0.99 -17.37 -6.93
C LEU A 109 0.82 -17.68 -5.44
N HIS A 110 0.90 -16.66 -4.59
CA HIS A 110 0.65 -16.81 -3.15
C HIS A 110 -0.79 -17.23 -2.86
N ASP A 111 -1.76 -16.63 -3.55
CA ASP A 111 -3.18 -17.01 -3.43
C ASP A 111 -3.41 -18.46 -3.83
N LEU A 112 -2.87 -18.89 -4.98
CA LEU A 112 -2.92 -20.29 -5.42
C LEU A 112 -2.30 -21.26 -4.40
N ALA A 113 -1.11 -20.94 -3.90
CA ALA A 113 -0.42 -21.79 -2.94
C ALA A 113 -1.20 -21.94 -1.63
N ALA A 114 -1.72 -20.83 -1.10
CA ALA A 114 -2.50 -20.85 0.14
C ALA A 114 -3.87 -21.53 -0.04
N ARG A 115 -4.53 -21.34 -1.19
CA ARG A 115 -5.74 -22.09 -1.55
C ARG A 115 -5.47 -23.59 -1.66
N ARG A 116 -4.36 -23.98 -2.26
CA ARG A 116 -3.91 -25.38 -2.33
C ARG A 116 -3.68 -25.98 -0.95
N ALA A 117 -3.10 -25.21 -0.05
CA ALA A 117 -2.86 -25.62 1.33
C ALA A 117 -4.15 -25.63 2.19
N GLY A 118 -5.24 -25.06 1.68
CA GLY A 118 -6.52 -24.98 2.41
C GLY A 118 -6.50 -24.01 3.59
N VAL A 119 -5.61 -23.00 3.58
CA VAL A 119 -5.45 -22.04 4.68
C VAL A 119 -5.46 -20.60 4.18
N PRO A 120 -5.88 -19.62 5.01
CA PRO A 120 -5.70 -18.21 4.72
C PRO A 120 -4.22 -17.86 4.53
N LEU A 121 -3.91 -16.98 3.57
CA LEU A 121 -2.51 -16.67 3.23
C LEU A 121 -1.69 -16.17 4.42
N TYR A 122 -2.23 -15.30 5.28
CA TYR A 122 -1.48 -14.80 6.44
C TYR A 122 -1.03 -15.91 7.39
N ARG A 123 -1.80 -17.00 7.50
CA ARG A 123 -1.42 -18.18 8.32
C ARG A 123 -0.27 -18.95 7.70
N MET A 124 -0.25 -19.07 6.37
CA MET A 124 0.86 -19.67 5.65
C MET A 124 2.15 -18.85 5.81
N LEU A 125 2.05 -17.53 5.94
CA LEU A 125 3.17 -16.59 6.04
C LEU A 125 3.69 -16.34 7.46
N GLY A 126 2.97 -16.76 8.54
CA GLY A 126 3.50 -16.60 9.91
C GLY A 126 2.49 -16.23 10.98
N ALA A 127 1.31 -15.68 10.65
CA ALA A 127 0.18 -15.42 11.54
C ALA A 127 0.52 -14.62 12.83
N ALA A 128 1.14 -13.46 12.68
CA ALA A 128 1.51 -12.61 13.84
C ALA A 128 0.30 -12.01 14.56
N ARG A 129 -0.79 -11.74 13.82
CA ARG A 129 -2.04 -11.18 14.35
C ARG A 129 -3.24 -11.57 13.48
N THR A 130 -4.48 -11.32 13.96
CA THR A 130 -5.71 -11.70 13.27
C THR A 130 -6.54 -10.51 12.77
N ARG A 131 -6.17 -9.29 13.16
CA ARG A 131 -6.77 -8.04 12.69
C ARG A 131 -5.79 -6.89 12.89
N ILE A 132 -6.00 -5.80 12.16
CA ILE A 132 -5.23 -4.57 12.28
C ILE A 132 -6.12 -3.37 11.94
N ALA A 133 -5.91 -2.22 12.60
CA ALA A 133 -6.67 -1.01 12.28
C ALA A 133 -6.03 -0.27 11.09
N THR A 134 -6.86 0.16 10.14
CA THR A 134 -6.44 0.97 9.00
C THR A 134 -6.76 2.45 9.23
N SER A 135 -5.97 3.33 8.61
CA SER A 135 -6.37 4.70 8.39
C SER A 135 -7.42 4.82 7.29
N VAL A 136 -8.08 5.97 7.25
CA VAL A 136 -8.87 6.43 6.11
C VAL A 136 -8.30 7.77 5.65
N THR A 137 -8.17 7.94 4.33
CA THR A 137 -7.50 9.08 3.72
C THR A 137 -8.47 10.24 3.49
N LEU A 138 -8.03 11.44 3.85
CA LEU A 138 -8.66 12.71 3.54
C LEU A 138 -7.78 13.42 2.49
N GLY A 139 -8.29 13.57 1.27
CA GLY A 139 -7.66 14.35 0.21
C GLY A 139 -7.58 15.83 0.56
N ILE A 140 -6.76 16.57 -0.18
CA ILE A 140 -6.64 18.03 -0.03
C ILE A 140 -7.94 18.70 -0.44
N GLU A 141 -8.49 19.53 0.44
CA GLU A 141 -9.69 20.33 0.25
C GLU A 141 -9.35 21.82 0.34
N ASP A 142 -10.03 22.64 -0.46
CA ASP A 142 -9.84 24.11 -0.42
C ASP A 142 -10.45 24.74 0.84
N ASP A 143 -11.44 24.07 1.44
CA ASP A 143 -12.12 24.52 2.66
C ASP A 143 -11.80 23.58 3.82
N VAL A 144 -11.11 24.13 4.83
CA VAL A 144 -10.74 23.40 6.06
C VAL A 144 -11.98 22.86 6.80
N GLU A 145 -13.10 23.61 6.85
CA GLU A 145 -14.30 23.14 7.53
C GLU A 145 -14.98 21.99 6.76
N ALA A 146 -14.89 21.95 5.43
CA ALA A 146 -15.34 20.81 4.63
C ALA A 146 -14.52 19.55 4.94
N ALA A 147 -13.19 19.67 5.01
CA ALA A 147 -12.31 18.58 5.41
C ALA A 147 -12.61 18.09 6.84
N VAL A 148 -12.84 19.00 7.79
CA VAL A 148 -13.23 18.68 9.17
C VAL A 148 -14.57 17.95 9.21
N ALA A 149 -15.56 18.41 8.45
CA ALA A 149 -16.87 17.76 8.36
C ALA A 149 -16.76 16.33 7.80
N ARG A 150 -15.89 16.11 6.80
CA ARG A 150 -15.59 14.78 6.25
C ARG A 150 -14.93 13.88 7.31
N ALA A 151 -13.93 14.39 8.03
CA ALA A 151 -13.27 13.67 9.12
C ALA A 151 -14.26 13.24 10.21
N VAL A 152 -15.19 14.13 10.62
CA VAL A 152 -16.22 13.82 11.61
C VAL A 152 -17.13 12.69 11.14
N ARG A 153 -17.48 12.63 9.84
CA ARG A 153 -18.26 11.50 9.28
C ARG A 153 -17.50 10.19 9.39
N TRP A 154 -16.23 10.15 9.01
CA TRP A 154 -15.42 8.94 9.13
C TRP A 154 -15.27 8.46 10.57
N VAL A 155 -15.12 9.40 11.53
CA VAL A 155 -15.07 9.06 12.94
C VAL A 155 -16.42 8.52 13.43
N ALA A 156 -17.55 9.07 12.96
CA ALA A 156 -18.89 8.55 13.25
C ALA A 156 -19.12 7.15 12.69
N ASP A 157 -18.47 6.82 11.55
CA ASP A 157 -18.47 5.47 10.94
C ASP A 157 -17.50 4.50 11.64
N GLY A 158 -16.82 4.95 12.72
CA GLY A 158 -15.97 4.14 13.57
C GLY A 158 -14.47 4.18 13.24
N TYR A 159 -14.04 4.93 12.25
CA TYR A 159 -12.61 5.12 11.98
C TYR A 159 -11.99 6.04 13.03
N PHE A 160 -10.84 5.65 13.55
CA PHE A 160 -10.14 6.40 14.58
C PHE A 160 -8.68 6.72 14.20
N ILE A 161 -8.29 6.43 12.96
CA ILE A 161 -7.01 6.79 12.36
C ILE A 161 -7.33 7.53 11.06
N LEU A 162 -6.92 8.79 10.96
CA LEU A 162 -7.12 9.63 9.78
C LEU A 162 -5.77 9.95 9.17
N LYS A 163 -5.64 9.74 7.84
CA LYS A 163 -4.48 10.17 7.05
C LYS A 163 -4.85 11.41 6.26
N LEU A 164 -4.13 12.49 6.48
CA LEU A 164 -4.37 13.79 5.88
C LEU A 164 -3.41 14.00 4.73
N LYS A 165 -3.89 14.27 3.54
CA LYS A 165 -3.06 14.74 2.44
C LYS A 165 -2.76 16.22 2.65
N VAL A 166 -1.48 16.57 2.62
CA VAL A 166 -0.92 17.90 2.84
C VAL A 166 0.16 18.17 1.78
N GLY A 167 0.81 19.34 1.80
CA GLY A 167 1.96 19.61 0.94
C GLY A 167 1.69 20.59 -0.20
N GLU A 168 0.48 21.15 -0.34
CA GLU A 168 0.18 22.20 -1.31
C GLU A 168 0.27 23.61 -0.70
N ASP A 169 -0.31 23.80 0.46
CA ASP A 169 -0.32 25.06 1.20
C ASP A 169 -0.03 24.79 2.68
N ARG A 170 1.20 25.06 3.10
CA ARG A 170 1.64 24.79 4.48
C ARG A 170 0.77 25.48 5.54
N GLU A 171 0.27 26.70 5.28
CA GLU A 171 -0.55 27.44 6.25
C GLU A 171 -1.94 26.82 6.39
N ALA A 172 -2.55 26.42 5.27
CA ALA A 172 -3.80 25.68 5.24
C ALA A 172 -3.64 24.30 5.92
N ASP A 173 -2.54 23.61 5.66
CA ASP A 173 -2.23 22.29 6.25
C ASP A 173 -2.10 22.36 7.77
N VAL A 174 -1.40 23.37 8.30
CA VAL A 174 -1.29 23.65 9.74
C VAL A 174 -2.66 23.96 10.36
N ALA A 175 -3.46 24.79 9.68
CA ALA A 175 -4.82 25.13 10.12
C ALA A 175 -5.70 23.88 10.19
N LEU A 176 -5.63 23.01 9.17
CA LEU A 176 -6.36 21.75 9.11
C LEU A 176 -6.00 20.82 10.29
N VAL A 177 -4.71 20.55 10.49
CA VAL A 177 -4.26 19.67 11.58
C VAL A 177 -4.70 20.17 12.95
N ARG A 178 -4.54 21.48 13.23
CA ARG A 178 -4.97 22.10 14.48
C ARG A 178 -6.48 22.01 14.66
N ARG A 179 -7.24 22.31 13.62
CA ARG A 179 -8.70 22.29 13.65
C ARG A 179 -9.25 20.89 13.85
N LEU A 180 -8.65 19.88 13.19
CA LEU A 180 -9.00 18.48 13.40
C LEU A 180 -8.70 18.03 14.84
N ARG A 181 -7.51 18.36 15.39
CA ARG A 181 -7.18 18.01 16.76
C ARG A 181 -8.12 18.65 17.77
N GLU A 182 -8.44 19.92 17.57
CA GLU A 182 -9.44 20.63 18.40
C GLU A 182 -10.81 19.94 18.34
N ARG A 183 -11.28 19.58 17.13
CA ARG A 183 -12.62 19.04 16.90
C ARG A 183 -12.79 17.61 17.34
N LEU A 184 -11.77 16.77 17.13
CA LEU A 184 -11.84 15.31 17.30
C LEU A 184 -11.24 14.85 18.65
N GLY A 185 -10.45 15.70 19.32
CA GLY A 185 -9.80 15.35 20.58
C GLY A 185 -8.64 14.35 20.44
N PRO A 186 -8.04 13.89 21.53
CA PRO A 186 -6.85 13.04 21.50
C PRO A 186 -7.13 11.56 21.16
N GLY A 187 -8.40 11.14 21.13
CA GLY A 187 -8.77 9.75 20.84
C GLY A 187 -8.67 9.36 19.37
N VAL A 188 -8.45 10.31 18.47
CA VAL A 188 -8.28 10.07 17.03
C VAL A 188 -6.82 10.25 16.66
N HIS A 189 -6.21 9.24 16.04
CA HIS A 189 -4.85 9.31 15.53
C HIS A 189 -4.81 10.10 14.21
N LEU A 190 -3.91 11.07 14.11
CA LEU A 190 -3.71 11.87 12.91
C LEU A 190 -2.37 11.51 12.29
N ARG A 191 -2.37 11.15 11.01
CA ARG A 191 -1.20 10.96 10.16
C ARG A 191 -1.23 12.01 9.07
N ALA A 192 -0.09 12.54 8.66
CA ALA A 192 0.00 13.44 7.52
C ALA A 192 0.88 12.82 6.43
N ASP A 193 0.52 13.07 5.16
CA ASP A 193 1.28 12.63 4.00
C ASP A 193 1.39 13.80 3.04
N ALA A 194 2.62 14.27 2.85
CA ALA A 194 2.91 15.43 2.03
C ALA A 194 3.19 15.07 0.55
N ASN A 195 3.30 13.79 0.21
CA ASN A 195 3.58 13.30 -1.14
C ASN A 195 4.65 14.16 -1.85
N GLN A 196 5.77 14.45 -1.14
CA GLN A 196 6.91 15.22 -1.63
C GLN A 196 6.61 16.74 -1.80
N GLY A 197 5.48 17.26 -1.33
CA GLY A 197 5.01 18.61 -1.64
C GLY A 197 5.74 19.75 -0.93
N TYR A 198 6.54 19.50 0.11
CA TYR A 198 7.28 20.52 0.82
C TYR A 198 8.75 20.61 0.37
N ASP A 199 9.31 21.81 0.47
CA ASP A 199 10.75 21.91 0.62
C ASP A 199 11.19 21.62 2.07
N GLU A 200 12.50 21.55 2.33
CA GLU A 200 13.03 21.25 3.67
C GLU A 200 12.58 22.29 4.71
N ALA A 201 12.57 23.59 4.35
CA ALA A 201 12.24 24.65 5.29
C ALA A 201 10.76 24.63 5.66
N ASP A 202 9.88 24.40 4.69
CA ASP A 202 8.44 24.31 4.93
C ASP A 202 8.06 23.03 5.66
N ALA A 203 8.70 21.89 5.38
CA ALA A 203 8.53 20.66 6.17
C ALA A 203 8.87 20.87 7.66
N VAL A 204 10.03 21.48 7.94
CA VAL A 204 10.46 21.77 9.31
C VAL A 204 9.54 22.78 10.00
N ARG A 205 9.06 23.80 9.30
CA ARG A 205 8.10 24.79 9.85
C ARG A 205 6.76 24.12 10.15
N PHE A 206 6.22 23.34 9.21
CA PHE A 206 4.99 22.57 9.42
C PHE A 206 5.07 21.73 10.71
N LEU A 207 6.12 20.92 10.84
CA LEU A 207 6.33 20.05 11.99
C LEU A 207 6.41 20.82 13.33
N ARG A 208 7.07 21.98 13.33
CA ARG A 208 7.14 22.85 14.53
C ARG A 208 5.77 23.42 14.89
N GLU A 209 4.99 23.84 13.89
CA GLU A 209 3.70 24.49 14.09
C GLU A 209 2.60 23.50 14.52
N VAL A 210 2.74 22.21 14.19
CA VAL A 210 1.80 21.14 14.59
C VAL A 210 2.33 20.28 15.75
N ALA A 211 3.47 20.64 16.36
CA ALA A 211 4.11 19.82 17.41
C ALA A 211 3.20 19.50 18.61
N SER A 212 2.24 20.40 18.92
CA SER A 212 1.26 20.21 20.00
C SER A 212 0.01 19.44 19.58
N CYS A 213 -0.09 19.05 18.30
CA CYS A 213 -1.29 18.41 17.77
C CYS A 213 -1.25 16.87 17.86
N ASP A 214 -0.22 16.28 18.46
CA ASP A 214 -0.07 14.83 18.60
C ASP A 214 -0.20 14.11 17.26
N LEU A 215 0.55 14.59 16.24
CA LEU A 215 0.63 13.97 14.94
C LEU A 215 1.44 12.67 15.04
N GLU A 216 0.88 11.54 14.63
CA GLU A 216 1.54 10.22 14.75
C GLU A 216 2.78 10.11 13.85
N LEU A 217 2.72 10.70 12.66
CA LEU A 217 3.82 10.69 11.67
C LEU A 217 3.59 11.73 10.57
N LEU A 218 4.69 12.08 9.88
CA LEU A 218 4.66 12.78 8.59
C LEU A 218 5.34 11.91 7.53
N GLU A 219 4.57 11.53 6.50
CA GLU A 219 5.00 10.70 5.39
C GLU A 219 5.53 11.58 4.26
N GLN A 220 6.67 11.17 3.68
CA GLN A 220 7.39 11.74 2.54
C GLN A 220 7.27 13.27 2.42
N PRO A 221 7.84 14.02 3.36
CA PRO A 221 7.70 15.48 3.38
C PRO A 221 8.37 16.17 2.19
N VAL A 222 9.48 15.62 1.69
CA VAL A 222 10.32 16.23 0.66
C VAL A 222 10.53 15.28 -0.52
N GLU A 223 10.94 15.83 -1.66
CA GLU A 223 11.22 15.09 -2.89
C GLU A 223 12.16 13.90 -2.65
N ALA A 224 11.83 12.76 -3.27
CA ALA A 224 12.65 11.56 -3.23
C ALA A 224 13.97 11.74 -3.97
N GLY A 225 14.97 10.92 -3.63
CA GLY A 225 16.29 10.95 -4.25
C GLY A 225 17.33 11.78 -3.47
N ASP A 226 16.94 12.54 -2.45
CA ASP A 226 17.85 13.24 -1.53
C ASP A 226 17.65 12.75 -0.09
N ASP A 227 18.27 11.61 0.23
CA ASP A 227 18.22 11.04 1.57
C ASP A 227 18.79 11.96 2.65
N ALA A 228 19.76 12.81 2.30
CA ALA A 228 20.36 13.74 3.25
C ALA A 228 19.36 14.83 3.64
N ARG A 229 18.53 15.30 2.69
CA ARG A 229 17.47 16.26 2.95
C ARG A 229 16.40 15.64 3.84
N LEU A 230 15.92 14.42 3.48
CA LEU A 230 14.94 13.69 4.28
C LEU A 230 15.44 13.45 5.70
N ARG A 231 16.71 13.09 5.87
CA ARG A 231 17.35 12.92 7.17
C ARG A 231 17.38 14.23 7.99
N ARG A 232 17.71 15.38 7.37
CA ARG A 232 17.70 16.67 8.08
C ARG A 232 16.31 17.06 8.58
N VAL A 233 15.24 16.72 7.84
CA VAL A 233 13.86 16.88 8.31
C VAL A 233 13.60 15.99 9.51
N ALA A 234 14.00 14.72 9.46
CA ALA A 234 13.82 13.78 10.56
C ALA A 234 14.58 14.23 11.82
N ASP A 235 15.82 14.71 11.70
CA ASP A 235 16.61 15.20 12.82
C ASP A 235 16.08 16.50 13.44
N ALA A 236 15.21 17.25 12.74
CA ALA A 236 14.67 18.53 13.22
C ALA A 236 13.39 18.41 14.06
N THR A 237 12.86 17.21 14.27
CA THR A 237 11.56 16.97 14.91
C THR A 237 11.57 15.72 15.78
N SER A 238 10.58 15.63 16.70
CA SER A 238 10.26 14.38 17.40
C SER A 238 9.07 13.65 16.80
N ILE A 239 8.40 14.23 15.80
CA ILE A 239 7.33 13.54 15.05
C ILE A 239 7.99 12.56 14.09
N PRO A 240 7.65 11.27 14.13
CA PRO A 240 8.25 10.27 13.26
C PRO A 240 8.11 10.60 11.77
N ILE A 241 9.20 10.48 11.02
CA ILE A 241 9.22 10.68 9.56
C ILE A 241 9.19 9.32 8.85
N MET A 242 8.31 9.21 7.86
CA MET A 242 8.10 8.00 7.06
C MET A 242 8.57 8.19 5.62
N ALA A 243 9.27 7.19 5.07
CA ALA A 243 9.59 7.12 3.65
C ALA A 243 8.51 6.36 2.87
N ASP A 244 8.01 6.95 1.77
CA ASP A 244 7.13 6.34 0.77
C ASP A 244 7.78 6.34 -0.61
N GLU A 245 7.86 7.47 -1.29
CA GLU A 245 8.45 7.59 -2.63
C GLU A 245 9.97 7.38 -2.64
N SER A 246 10.64 7.56 -1.50
CA SER A 246 12.05 7.22 -1.31
C SER A 246 12.32 5.72 -1.11
N LEU A 247 11.26 4.90 -0.99
CA LEU A 247 11.31 3.49 -0.64
C LEU A 247 10.57 2.65 -1.70
N LEU A 248 11.23 2.33 -2.81
CA LEU A 248 10.61 1.57 -3.89
C LEU A 248 10.83 0.06 -3.79
N GLY A 249 11.89 -0.39 -3.12
CA GLY A 249 12.22 -1.81 -3.04
C GLY A 249 13.23 -2.16 -1.96
N GLU A 250 13.69 -3.41 -1.98
CA GLU A 250 14.58 -3.97 -0.96
C GLU A 250 15.94 -3.22 -0.88
N ALA A 251 16.46 -2.77 -2.02
CA ALA A 251 17.71 -1.99 -2.07
C ALA A 251 17.56 -0.65 -1.33
N ASP A 252 16.42 0.04 -1.50
CA ASP A 252 16.14 1.28 -0.78
C ASP A 252 15.93 1.02 0.71
N ALA A 253 15.23 -0.06 1.06
CA ALA A 253 15.05 -0.45 2.46
C ALA A 253 16.40 -0.68 3.16
N ALA A 254 17.32 -1.39 2.50
CA ALA A 254 18.67 -1.60 3.03
C ALA A 254 19.47 -0.30 3.15
N ARG A 255 19.38 0.59 2.16
CA ARG A 255 20.06 1.88 2.11
C ARG A 255 19.55 2.83 3.20
N LEU A 256 18.23 3.03 3.28
CA LEU A 256 17.59 3.92 4.25
C LEU A 256 17.78 3.41 5.69
N ALA A 257 17.68 2.09 5.91
CA ALA A 257 17.91 1.47 7.20
C ALA A 257 19.39 1.58 7.63
N GLY A 258 20.32 1.31 6.72
CA GLY A 258 21.75 1.40 7.01
C GLY A 258 22.21 2.80 7.40
N ALA A 259 21.64 3.83 6.77
CA ALA A 259 21.92 5.23 7.07
C ALA A 259 21.00 5.83 8.16
N ARG A 260 19.98 5.11 8.62
CA ARG A 260 18.96 5.58 9.58
C ARG A 260 18.33 6.90 9.14
N VAL A 261 17.90 6.96 7.88
CA VAL A 261 17.40 8.19 7.26
C VAL A 261 16.04 8.61 7.82
N VAL A 262 15.20 7.64 8.17
CA VAL A 262 13.82 7.83 8.64
C VAL A 262 13.48 6.91 9.79
N ASP A 263 12.36 7.15 10.44
CA ASP A 263 11.83 6.37 11.57
C ASP A 263 10.90 5.23 11.10
N LEU A 264 10.25 5.41 9.95
CA LEU A 264 9.20 4.52 9.46
C LEU A 264 9.33 4.26 7.95
N PHE A 265 8.91 3.08 7.54
CA PHE A 265 8.77 2.68 6.13
C PHE A 265 7.30 2.50 5.76
N ASN A 266 6.86 3.05 4.62
CA ASN A 266 5.61 2.70 3.97
C ASN A 266 5.87 1.69 2.85
N ILE A 267 5.59 0.42 3.11
CA ILE A 267 5.72 -0.65 2.12
C ILE A 267 4.42 -0.74 1.32
N LYS A 268 4.50 -0.50 0.01
CA LYS A 268 3.38 -0.74 -0.92
C LYS A 268 3.75 -1.87 -1.87
N LEU A 269 2.86 -2.85 -2.02
CA LEU A 269 3.08 -4.01 -2.88
C LEU A 269 3.35 -3.58 -4.34
N MET A 270 2.69 -2.51 -4.78
CA MET A 270 2.81 -1.96 -6.13
C MET A 270 4.18 -1.33 -6.41
N LYS A 271 4.90 -0.89 -5.39
CA LYS A 271 6.26 -0.35 -5.52
C LYS A 271 7.32 -1.44 -5.46
N CYS A 272 7.17 -2.38 -4.54
CA CYS A 272 8.22 -3.35 -4.25
C CYS A 272 8.14 -4.66 -5.05
N GLY A 273 7.04 -4.89 -5.77
CA GLY A 273 6.89 -6.11 -6.59
C GLY A 273 6.19 -7.27 -5.88
N GLY A 274 5.47 -7.02 -4.76
CA GLY A 274 4.60 -8.01 -4.16
C GLY A 274 4.88 -8.36 -2.70
N ILE A 275 4.29 -9.46 -2.25
CA ILE A 275 4.30 -9.93 -0.86
C ILE A 275 5.71 -10.36 -0.44
N ARG A 276 6.40 -11.13 -1.29
CA ARG A 276 7.74 -11.64 -0.98
C ARG A 276 8.77 -10.53 -0.77
N PRO A 277 8.95 -9.56 -1.68
CA PRO A 277 9.84 -8.43 -1.42
C PRO A 277 9.36 -7.56 -0.27
N GLY A 278 8.05 -7.36 -0.08
CA GLY A 278 7.51 -6.66 1.08
C GLY A 278 7.93 -7.28 2.42
N LEU A 279 7.90 -8.62 2.53
CA LEU A 279 8.42 -9.34 3.69
C LEU A 279 9.94 -9.15 3.87
N ALA A 280 10.71 -9.09 2.79
CA ALA A 280 12.16 -8.82 2.86
C ALA A 280 12.43 -7.41 3.40
N MET A 281 11.71 -6.40 2.89
CA MET A 281 11.81 -5.01 3.37
C MET A 281 11.43 -4.89 4.85
N ALA A 282 10.36 -5.58 5.29
CA ALA A 282 9.96 -5.59 6.70
C ALA A 282 11.05 -6.21 7.61
N ARG A 283 11.79 -7.21 7.13
CA ARG A 283 12.96 -7.74 7.86
C ARG A 283 14.10 -6.75 7.96
N HIS A 284 14.41 -5.99 6.89
CA HIS A 284 15.42 -4.92 6.96
C HIS A 284 15.03 -3.85 7.98
N ALA A 285 13.78 -3.42 7.97
CA ALA A 285 13.24 -2.45 8.94
C ALA A 285 13.36 -2.98 10.38
N GLN A 286 12.93 -4.23 10.62
CA GLN A 286 13.00 -4.86 11.93
C GLN A 286 14.43 -4.94 12.47
N ALA A 287 15.38 -5.30 11.63
CA ALA A 287 16.79 -5.40 12.02
C ALA A 287 17.39 -4.02 12.39
N ALA A 288 16.88 -2.95 11.81
CA ALA A 288 17.32 -1.57 12.08
C ALA A 288 16.50 -0.86 13.16
N GLY A 289 15.42 -1.46 13.67
CA GLY A 289 14.51 -0.82 14.62
C GLY A 289 13.63 0.26 13.98
N ILE A 290 13.36 0.18 12.67
CA ILE A 290 12.48 1.07 11.92
C ILE A 290 11.06 0.49 11.95
N GLY A 291 10.06 1.32 12.24
CA GLY A 291 8.65 0.92 12.19
C GLY A 291 8.17 0.70 10.75
N VAL A 292 7.11 -0.11 10.59
CA VAL A 292 6.59 -0.45 9.25
C VAL A 292 5.10 -0.25 9.17
N MET A 293 4.68 0.47 8.13
CA MET A 293 3.32 0.54 7.64
C MET A 293 3.22 -0.20 6.30
N VAL A 294 2.12 -0.90 6.06
CA VAL A 294 1.74 -1.34 4.70
C VAL A 294 0.68 -0.40 4.18
N GLY A 295 0.99 0.29 3.10
CA GLY A 295 0.08 1.19 2.41
C GLY A 295 -0.44 0.63 1.09
N CYS A 296 -1.31 1.41 0.45
CA CYS A 296 -1.86 1.12 -0.87
C CYS A 296 -1.91 2.38 -1.74
N ASN A 297 -2.28 2.18 -2.99
CA ASN A 297 -2.84 3.18 -3.90
C ASN A 297 -4.38 2.99 -3.94
N ASP A 298 -5.07 3.58 -4.90
CA ASP A 298 -6.44 3.15 -5.24
C ASP A 298 -6.37 1.73 -5.80
N GLU A 299 -6.87 0.76 -5.05
CA GLU A 299 -6.64 -0.65 -5.34
C GLU A 299 -7.90 -1.49 -5.15
N SER A 300 -8.04 -2.53 -6.01
CA SER A 300 -9.07 -3.56 -5.84
C SER A 300 -8.91 -4.30 -4.51
N ARG A 301 -9.99 -4.83 -3.99
CA ARG A 301 -9.99 -5.73 -2.82
C ARG A 301 -9.02 -6.90 -2.94
N ILE A 302 -8.61 -7.29 -4.15
CA ILE A 302 -7.59 -8.32 -4.36
C ILE A 302 -6.27 -7.89 -3.73
N SER A 303 -5.75 -6.73 -4.10
CA SER A 303 -4.47 -6.24 -3.60
C SER A 303 -4.55 -5.71 -2.17
N ILE A 304 -5.68 -5.10 -1.77
CA ILE A 304 -5.91 -4.73 -0.38
C ILE A 304 -5.90 -5.96 0.53
N ALA A 305 -6.53 -7.08 0.12
CA ALA A 305 -6.44 -8.35 0.84
C ALA A 305 -5.00 -8.85 0.94
N ALA A 306 -4.21 -8.77 -0.16
CA ALA A 306 -2.81 -9.17 -0.15
C ALA A 306 -1.98 -8.32 0.81
N GLY A 307 -2.15 -6.99 0.82
CA GLY A 307 -1.52 -6.06 1.77
C GLY A 307 -1.91 -6.38 3.21
N LEU A 308 -3.20 -6.68 3.46
CA LEU A 308 -3.67 -7.11 4.78
C LEU A 308 -3.00 -8.42 5.21
N HIS A 309 -2.97 -9.44 4.35
CA HIS A 309 -2.34 -10.73 4.68
C HIS A 309 -0.83 -10.56 4.96
N LEU A 310 -0.13 -9.70 4.22
CA LEU A 310 1.25 -9.32 4.52
C LEU A 310 1.36 -8.69 5.91
N ALA A 311 0.53 -7.71 6.22
CA ALA A 311 0.57 -7.00 7.52
C ALA A 311 0.26 -7.92 8.71
N LEU A 312 -0.66 -8.88 8.52
CA LEU A 312 -1.00 -9.85 9.56
C LEU A 312 0.05 -10.92 9.78
N SER A 313 0.96 -11.13 8.82
CA SER A 313 1.95 -12.20 8.87
C SER A 313 3.24 -11.83 9.61
N ALA A 314 3.65 -10.56 9.61
CA ALA A 314 4.93 -10.10 10.13
C ALA A 314 4.77 -9.21 11.39
N PRO A 315 5.43 -9.55 12.52
CA PRO A 315 5.33 -8.76 13.75
C PRO A 315 5.82 -7.32 13.60
N ALA A 316 6.79 -7.09 12.71
CA ALA A 316 7.35 -5.76 12.45
C ALA A 316 6.37 -4.78 11.81
N ILE A 317 5.31 -5.28 11.17
CA ILE A 317 4.30 -4.44 10.52
C ILE A 317 3.19 -4.17 11.55
N ASP A 318 3.15 -2.98 12.11
CA ASP A 318 2.22 -2.61 13.16
C ASP A 318 1.21 -1.53 12.73
N ARG A 319 1.33 -1.00 11.52
CA ARG A 319 0.46 0.01 10.92
C ARG A 319 0.02 -0.42 9.53
N VAL A 320 -1.17 0.00 9.15
CA VAL A 320 -1.64 -0.10 7.77
C VAL A 320 -2.39 1.17 7.34
N ASP A 321 -2.42 1.38 6.02
CA ASP A 321 -3.14 2.38 5.28
C ASP A 321 -3.72 1.68 4.05
N LEU A 322 -4.80 0.90 4.26
CA LEU A 322 -5.36 -0.06 3.30
C LEU A 322 -6.83 0.28 3.01
N ASP A 323 -7.08 1.54 2.67
CA ASP A 323 -8.40 2.12 2.42
C ASP A 323 -8.74 2.28 0.93
N GLY A 324 -7.80 2.12 -0.01
CA GLY A 324 -7.99 2.41 -1.43
C GLY A 324 -9.16 1.69 -2.12
N HIS A 325 -9.68 0.60 -1.54
CA HIS A 325 -10.89 -0.07 -2.02
C HIS A 325 -12.18 0.71 -1.72
N LEU A 326 -12.16 1.63 -0.73
CA LEU A 326 -13.34 2.41 -0.33
C LEU A 326 -13.72 3.41 -1.42
N ASP A 327 -12.75 3.90 -2.17
CA ASP A 327 -12.96 4.90 -3.21
C ASP A 327 -13.51 4.33 -4.52
N LEU A 328 -13.35 3.02 -4.76
CA LEU A 328 -13.82 2.38 -5.99
C LEU A 328 -15.33 2.21 -6.04
N GLN A 329 -15.98 2.60 -7.18
CA GLN A 329 -17.42 2.43 -7.35
C GLN A 329 -17.82 0.97 -7.59
N ASP A 330 -17.17 0.27 -8.51
CA ASP A 330 -17.59 -1.04 -9.00
C ASP A 330 -16.43 -2.02 -9.02
N ASP A 331 -15.88 -2.35 -7.83
CA ASP A 331 -14.84 -3.37 -7.74
C ASP A 331 -15.39 -4.73 -8.17
N VAL A 332 -14.66 -5.42 -9.03
CA VAL A 332 -14.99 -6.77 -9.53
C VAL A 332 -14.75 -7.85 -8.47
N ALA A 333 -13.98 -7.55 -7.45
CA ALA A 333 -13.63 -8.48 -6.40
C ALA A 333 -14.59 -8.40 -5.22
N ARG A 334 -14.84 -9.55 -4.61
CA ARG A 334 -15.65 -9.72 -3.41
C ARG A 334 -14.90 -10.54 -2.37
N GLY A 335 -15.30 -10.42 -1.11
CA GLY A 335 -14.66 -11.19 -0.02
C GLY A 335 -13.33 -10.57 0.41
N GLY A 336 -12.35 -11.42 0.73
CA GLY A 336 -11.01 -11.08 1.19
C GLY A 336 -10.97 -10.70 2.66
N PHE A 337 -11.72 -9.71 3.05
CA PHE A 337 -11.71 -9.18 4.41
C PHE A 337 -13.04 -8.49 4.76
N ARG A 338 -13.26 -8.30 6.05
CA ARG A 338 -14.31 -7.43 6.59
C ARG A 338 -13.69 -6.18 7.20
N VAL A 339 -14.45 -5.09 7.14
CA VAL A 339 -14.15 -3.83 7.83
C VAL A 339 -15.16 -3.67 8.97
N ASP A 340 -14.68 -3.42 10.17
CA ASP A 340 -15.50 -3.20 11.35
C ASP A 340 -14.90 -2.08 12.18
N ALA A 341 -15.56 -0.92 12.19
CA ALA A 341 -15.10 0.27 12.93
C ALA A 341 -13.61 0.58 12.73
N GLY A 342 -13.16 0.65 11.46
CA GLY A 342 -11.77 0.90 11.08
C GLY A 342 -10.82 -0.29 11.25
N TRP A 343 -11.29 -1.43 11.76
CA TRP A 343 -10.50 -2.66 11.83
C TRP A 343 -10.68 -3.51 10.58
N LEU A 344 -9.56 -3.95 10.00
CA LEU A 344 -9.52 -4.95 8.95
C LEU A 344 -9.24 -6.33 9.55
N ALA A 345 -10.07 -7.31 9.19
CA ALA A 345 -9.85 -8.70 9.52
C ALA A 345 -10.07 -9.57 8.28
N PRO A 346 -9.19 -10.54 7.98
CA PRO A 346 -9.37 -11.41 6.84
C PRO A 346 -10.62 -12.28 7.03
N LEU A 347 -11.23 -12.69 5.94
CA LEU A 347 -12.11 -13.85 5.98
C LEU A 347 -11.23 -15.10 6.19
N GLU A 348 -11.71 -16.05 7.02
CA GLU A 348 -10.96 -17.28 7.31
C GLU A 348 -11.07 -18.31 6.17
N GLU A 349 -11.06 -17.82 4.93
CA GLU A 349 -11.12 -18.60 3.71
C GLU A 349 -9.70 -18.84 3.16
N PRO A 350 -9.47 -19.96 2.43
CA PRO A 350 -8.16 -20.23 1.83
C PRO A 350 -7.69 -19.16 0.86
N GLY A 351 -6.39 -18.91 0.82
CA GLY A 351 -5.77 -17.90 -0.04
C GLY A 351 -5.97 -16.50 0.51
N LEU A 352 -6.24 -15.57 -0.40
CA LEU A 352 -6.64 -14.18 -0.09
C LEU A 352 -8.09 -14.07 0.38
N GLY A 353 -8.87 -15.16 0.30
CA GLY A 353 -10.30 -15.15 0.61
C GLY A 353 -11.14 -14.33 -0.38
N VAL A 354 -10.60 -13.98 -1.55
CA VAL A 354 -11.29 -13.19 -2.57
C VAL A 354 -11.90 -14.09 -3.64
N SER A 355 -12.99 -13.62 -4.24
CA SER A 355 -13.51 -14.08 -5.51
C SER A 355 -13.61 -12.90 -6.46
N ALA A 356 -13.32 -13.10 -7.74
CA ALA A 356 -13.42 -12.05 -8.74
C ALA A 356 -13.93 -12.65 -10.06
N ASP A 357 -14.79 -11.88 -10.73
CA ASP A 357 -15.35 -12.27 -12.03
C ASP A 357 -14.92 -11.25 -13.08
N PHE A 358 -13.97 -11.66 -13.96
CA PHE A 358 -13.46 -10.86 -15.06
C PHE A 358 -12.83 -11.75 -16.14
#